data_1ad552ea2f06f889dee9ec779c2df1a9
#
_entry.id   1ad552ea2f06f889dee9ec779c2df1a9
#
_cell.length_a   1.000
_cell.length_b   1.000
_cell.length_c   1.000
_cell.angle_alpha   90.00
_cell.angle_beta   90.00
_cell.angle_gamma   90.00
#
_symmetry.space_group_name_H-M   'P 1'
#
loop_
_entity.id
_entity.type
_entity.pdbx_description
1 polymer ?
#
loop_
_entity_poly.entity_id
_entity_poly.type
_entity_poly.pdbx_seq_one_letter_code
_entity_poly.pdbx_strand_id
1 'polypeptide(L)'
;AKITSDATEGEYTVPLTIQYTYLAASSQQQADILTSDYQRVNVTVPLTIKIRPSVKIEVLEAVPENLSVGTGGYLNLKIKNAGFEDGKKATVRLIRNGNSPVIPTDSNVYIGDFDRNAIVTCRYKVAISTEAENQTYPVDVAVTYENRYGDTVTSASDTVGVPVSGKLTFAVISDPISLTPGSEQVITVRYQNTGTQTAYLAQARLSAVDPFTSADNNAFLGDLKPGDVATASYRITTDSGARAQDYSLDTEVRFRDALENSQISDTFKVDI
;
A
#
# COMPACT_ATOMS: atom_id res chain seq x y z
N ALA A 1 -11.11 -13.39 -31.10
CA ALA A 1 -12.10 -13.72 -30.08
C ALA A 1 -11.51 -13.35 -28.72
N LYS A 2 -12.31 -12.81 -27.80
CA LYS A 2 -11.92 -12.50 -26.42
C LYS A 2 -12.54 -13.57 -25.52
N ILE A 3 -11.74 -14.21 -24.69
CA ILE A 3 -12.22 -15.14 -23.68
C ILE A 3 -12.55 -14.33 -22.43
N THR A 4 -13.70 -14.56 -21.80
CA THR A 4 -14.10 -13.90 -20.55
C THR A 4 -13.35 -14.47 -19.37
N SER A 5 -13.16 -13.65 -18.31
CA SER A 5 -12.41 -14.05 -17.10
C SER A 5 -13.06 -15.19 -16.30
N ASP A 6 -14.33 -15.46 -16.55
CA ASP A 6 -15.16 -16.47 -15.88
C ASP A 6 -15.30 -17.76 -16.71
N ALA A 7 -14.61 -17.85 -17.85
CA ALA A 7 -14.61 -19.06 -18.65
C ALA A 7 -13.99 -20.22 -17.85
N THR A 8 -14.74 -21.31 -17.71
CA THR A 8 -14.28 -22.52 -17.02
C THR A 8 -13.29 -23.30 -17.87
N GLU A 9 -12.45 -24.11 -17.22
CA GLU A 9 -11.57 -25.03 -17.96
C GLU A 9 -12.38 -26.01 -18.79
N GLY A 10 -11.88 -26.37 -19.96
CA GLY A 10 -12.53 -27.33 -20.84
C GLY A 10 -12.22 -27.16 -22.31
N GLU A 11 -12.76 -28.03 -23.12
CA GLU A 11 -12.71 -27.94 -24.57
C GLU A 11 -14.02 -27.42 -25.10
N TYR A 12 -13.97 -26.36 -25.87
CA TYR A 12 -15.12 -25.71 -26.47
C TYR A 12 -15.02 -25.76 -27.97
N THR A 13 -16.08 -26.21 -28.64
CA THR A 13 -16.15 -26.23 -30.08
C THR A 13 -16.86 -24.96 -30.58
N VAL A 14 -16.15 -24.17 -31.35
CA VAL A 14 -16.66 -22.94 -31.97
C VAL A 14 -16.78 -23.16 -33.46
N PRO A 15 -17.95 -22.96 -34.09
CA PRO A 15 -18.10 -23.10 -35.52
C PRO A 15 -17.37 -21.94 -36.24
N LEU A 16 -16.37 -22.29 -37.07
CA LEU A 16 -15.71 -21.35 -37.95
C LEU A 16 -16.32 -21.45 -39.35
N THR A 17 -17.01 -20.41 -39.79
CA THR A 17 -17.56 -20.35 -41.15
C THR A 17 -16.58 -19.65 -42.08
N ILE A 18 -16.09 -20.35 -43.07
CA ILE A 18 -15.23 -19.85 -44.13
C ILE A 18 -16.09 -19.65 -45.36
N GLN A 19 -16.15 -18.43 -45.86
CA GLN A 19 -16.80 -18.08 -47.08
C GLN A 19 -15.74 -17.79 -48.16
N TYR A 20 -15.81 -18.49 -49.26
CA TYR A 20 -14.91 -18.24 -50.39
C TYR A 20 -15.67 -18.34 -51.71
N THR A 21 -15.13 -17.73 -52.75
CA THR A 21 -15.63 -17.79 -54.10
C THR A 21 -14.57 -18.47 -54.96
N TYR A 22 -14.96 -19.44 -55.71
CA TYR A 22 -14.08 -20.11 -56.66
C TYR A 22 -14.67 -20.09 -58.05
N LEU A 23 -13.77 -20.19 -59.07
CA LEU A 23 -14.20 -20.32 -60.45
C LEU A 23 -14.70 -21.73 -60.72
N ALA A 24 -15.99 -21.87 -60.88
CA ALA A 24 -16.65 -23.17 -61.09
C ALA A 24 -16.59 -23.65 -62.55
N ALA A 25 -16.73 -22.75 -63.50
CA ALA A 25 -16.61 -23.03 -64.90
C ALA A 25 -16.09 -21.81 -65.69
N SER A 26 -15.40 -22.06 -66.78
CA SER A 26 -15.08 -21.05 -67.75
C SER A 26 -15.39 -21.63 -69.15
N SER A 27 -16.08 -20.90 -70.00
CA SER A 27 -16.35 -21.27 -71.37
C SER A 27 -16.02 -20.13 -72.34
N GLN A 28 -15.42 -20.46 -73.44
CA GLN A 28 -15.13 -19.54 -74.50
C GLN A 28 -16.24 -19.66 -75.55
N GLN A 29 -17.06 -18.66 -75.70
CA GLN A 29 -18.20 -18.69 -76.62
C GLN A 29 -17.83 -18.14 -78.02
N GLN A 30 -16.82 -17.31 -78.12
CA GLN A 30 -16.20 -16.79 -79.37
C GLN A 30 -14.76 -16.43 -79.10
N ALA A 31 -13.94 -16.19 -80.16
CA ALA A 31 -12.51 -16.01 -80.05
C ALA A 31 -12.00 -15.04 -78.96
N ASP A 32 -12.82 -14.05 -78.55
CA ASP A 32 -12.46 -13.02 -77.59
C ASP A 32 -13.42 -12.91 -76.38
N ILE A 33 -14.41 -13.81 -76.23
CA ILE A 33 -15.36 -13.76 -75.12
C ILE A 33 -15.17 -14.95 -74.21
N LEU A 34 -14.58 -14.71 -73.03
CA LEU A 34 -14.42 -15.67 -71.94
C LEU A 34 -15.55 -15.41 -70.91
N THR A 35 -16.46 -16.38 -70.74
CA THR A 35 -17.46 -16.35 -69.66
C THR A 35 -16.96 -17.18 -68.48
N SER A 36 -16.89 -16.54 -67.31
CA SER A 36 -16.44 -17.16 -66.05
C SER A 36 -17.62 -17.25 -65.12
N ASP A 37 -17.90 -18.44 -64.63
CA ASP A 37 -18.92 -18.72 -63.61
C ASP A 37 -18.22 -18.91 -62.26
N TYR A 38 -18.56 -18.04 -61.30
CA TYR A 38 -18.01 -18.04 -59.94
C TYR A 38 -19.09 -18.55 -58.97
N GLN A 39 -18.76 -19.55 -58.20
CA GLN A 39 -19.61 -20.05 -57.16
C GLN A 39 -19.09 -19.64 -55.80
N ARG A 40 -20.03 -19.24 -54.92
CA ARG A 40 -19.75 -18.93 -53.55
C ARG A 40 -20.11 -20.13 -52.67
N VAL A 41 -19.15 -20.54 -51.83
CA VAL A 41 -19.31 -21.68 -50.94
C VAL A 41 -19.08 -21.20 -49.50
N ASN A 42 -19.95 -21.69 -48.61
CA ASN A 42 -19.79 -21.53 -47.19
C ASN A 42 -19.45 -22.90 -46.58
N VAL A 43 -18.30 -23.01 -45.96
CA VAL A 43 -17.87 -24.23 -45.26
C VAL A 43 -17.79 -23.91 -43.79
N THR A 44 -18.48 -24.68 -42.96
CA THR A 44 -18.39 -24.56 -41.51
C THR A 44 -17.53 -25.69 -40.96
N VAL A 45 -16.42 -25.33 -40.33
CA VAL A 45 -15.48 -26.25 -39.71
C VAL A 45 -15.49 -26.05 -38.20
N PRO A 46 -15.61 -27.13 -37.39
CA PRO A 46 -15.51 -27.02 -35.95
C PRO A 46 -14.08 -26.68 -35.56
N LEU A 47 -13.90 -25.56 -34.83
CA LEU A 47 -12.64 -25.16 -34.22
C LEU A 47 -12.67 -25.51 -32.74
N THR A 48 -11.81 -26.43 -32.31
CA THR A 48 -11.69 -26.77 -30.87
C THR A 48 -10.78 -25.78 -30.17
N ILE A 49 -11.31 -25.10 -29.18
CA ILE A 49 -10.58 -24.18 -28.29
C ILE A 49 -10.46 -24.85 -26.93
N LYS A 50 -9.24 -24.95 -26.40
CA LYS A 50 -8.97 -25.48 -25.08
C LYS A 50 -8.67 -24.37 -24.11
N ILE A 51 -9.52 -24.20 -23.09
CA ILE A 51 -9.29 -23.30 -21.97
C ILE A 51 -8.54 -24.07 -20.90
N ARG A 52 -7.34 -23.59 -20.56
CA ARG A 52 -6.51 -24.19 -19.52
C ARG A 52 -6.95 -23.67 -18.15
N PRO A 53 -6.90 -24.49 -17.09
CA PRO A 53 -7.12 -24.01 -15.74
C PRO A 53 -6.02 -23.02 -15.35
N SER A 54 -6.33 -22.18 -14.38
CA SER A 54 -5.36 -21.22 -13.83
C SER A 54 -5.59 -21.03 -12.34
N VAL A 55 -4.56 -20.56 -11.64
CA VAL A 55 -4.69 -20.01 -10.31
C VAL A 55 -5.45 -18.68 -10.41
N LYS A 56 -6.47 -18.51 -9.59
CA LYS A 56 -7.21 -17.25 -9.42
C LYS A 56 -7.07 -16.80 -7.98
N ILE A 57 -6.62 -15.59 -7.78
CA ILE A 57 -6.51 -15.01 -6.45
C ILE A 57 -7.84 -14.42 -6.03
N GLU A 58 -8.16 -14.60 -4.75
CA GLU A 58 -9.20 -13.90 -4.02
C GLU A 58 -8.59 -13.39 -2.72
N VAL A 59 -8.52 -12.07 -2.53
CA VAL A 59 -8.07 -11.47 -1.28
C VAL A 59 -9.23 -11.47 -0.31
N LEU A 60 -9.12 -12.29 0.75
CA LEU A 60 -10.16 -12.44 1.77
C LEU A 60 -10.09 -11.34 2.82
N GLU A 61 -8.87 -10.87 3.12
CA GLU A 61 -8.65 -9.89 4.19
C GLU A 61 -7.36 -9.10 3.91
N ALA A 62 -7.40 -7.80 4.21
CA ALA A 62 -6.25 -6.91 4.16
C ALA A 62 -6.18 -6.12 5.48
N VAL A 63 -5.24 -6.49 6.34
CA VAL A 63 -5.08 -5.88 7.67
C VAL A 63 -3.82 -5.03 7.69
N PRO A 64 -3.95 -3.69 7.74
CA PRO A 64 -2.83 -2.80 7.93
C PRO A 64 -2.35 -2.87 9.39
N GLU A 65 -1.04 -2.79 9.56
CA GLU A 65 -0.38 -2.73 10.86
C GLU A 65 0.56 -1.53 10.85
N ASN A 66 0.24 -0.52 11.64
CA ASN A 66 0.97 0.75 11.75
C ASN A 66 1.13 1.51 10.42
N LEU A 67 0.11 1.53 9.57
CA LEU A 67 0.10 2.32 8.33
C LEU A 67 -0.59 3.66 8.54
N SER A 68 0.19 4.73 8.55
CA SER A 68 -0.28 6.11 8.59
C SER A 68 0.47 7.00 7.61
N VAL A 69 -0.08 8.16 7.33
CA VAL A 69 0.49 9.13 6.39
C VAL A 69 1.94 9.44 6.73
N GLY A 70 2.84 9.28 5.76
CA GLY A 70 4.26 9.56 5.89
C GLY A 70 5.08 8.53 6.66
N THR A 71 4.48 7.41 7.11
CA THR A 71 5.19 6.37 7.86
C THR A 71 5.28 5.05 7.09
N GLY A 72 6.13 4.16 7.57
CA GLY A 72 6.20 2.77 7.14
C GLY A 72 5.60 1.82 8.17
N GLY A 73 5.06 0.71 7.68
CA GLY A 73 4.46 -0.33 8.48
C GLY A 73 4.29 -1.63 7.71
N TYR A 74 3.35 -2.45 8.12
CA TYR A 74 3.11 -3.75 7.50
C TYR A 74 1.68 -3.87 6.98
N LEU A 75 1.53 -4.65 5.92
CA LEU A 75 0.24 -5.08 5.37
C LEU A 75 0.18 -6.60 5.42
N ASN A 76 -0.77 -7.13 6.17
CA ASN A 76 -1.05 -8.55 6.22
C ASN A 76 -2.21 -8.86 5.28
N LEU A 77 -1.95 -9.72 4.29
CA LEU A 77 -2.95 -10.17 3.33
C LEU A 77 -3.26 -11.63 3.54
N LYS A 78 -4.54 -11.96 3.65
CA LYS A 78 -5.04 -13.33 3.64
C LYS A 78 -5.63 -13.61 2.27
N ILE A 79 -5.03 -14.51 1.52
CA ILE A 79 -5.38 -14.79 0.13
C ILE A 79 -5.75 -16.26 -0.05
N LYS A 80 -6.68 -16.49 -0.98
CA LYS A 80 -7.17 -17.82 -1.35
C LYS A 80 -6.93 -18.08 -2.82
N ASN A 81 -6.56 -19.32 -3.16
CA ASN A 81 -6.64 -19.79 -4.53
C ASN A 81 -8.07 -20.20 -4.84
N ALA A 82 -8.83 -19.31 -5.47
CA ALA A 82 -10.20 -19.56 -5.92
C ALA A 82 -10.24 -20.14 -7.35
N GLY A 83 -9.07 -20.46 -7.92
CA GLY A 83 -8.96 -21.03 -9.26
C GLY A 83 -9.11 -22.56 -9.31
N PHE A 84 -8.89 -23.11 -10.49
CA PHE A 84 -9.03 -24.53 -10.77
C PHE A 84 -7.68 -25.25 -10.95
N GLU A 85 -6.56 -24.58 -10.67
CA GLU A 85 -5.22 -25.13 -10.78
C GLU A 85 -4.44 -25.00 -9.47
N ASP A 86 -3.64 -26.03 -9.18
CA ASP A 86 -2.65 -25.98 -8.10
C ASP A 86 -1.40 -25.27 -8.63
N GLY A 87 -0.99 -24.19 -7.96
CA GLY A 87 0.25 -23.48 -8.28
C GLY A 87 1.41 -24.09 -7.52
N LYS A 88 2.54 -24.34 -8.21
CA LYS A 88 3.79 -24.79 -7.58
C LYS A 88 4.78 -23.63 -7.53
N LYS A 89 5.69 -23.65 -6.53
CA LYS A 89 6.72 -22.60 -6.36
C LYS A 89 6.15 -21.20 -6.42
N ALA A 90 4.97 -21.00 -5.83
CA ALA A 90 4.22 -19.77 -5.95
C ALA A 90 4.86 -18.63 -5.14
N THR A 91 4.82 -17.45 -5.71
CA THR A 91 5.26 -16.19 -5.09
C THR A 91 4.13 -15.18 -5.23
N VAL A 92 3.64 -14.68 -4.11
CA VAL A 92 2.64 -13.60 -4.08
C VAL A 92 3.34 -12.26 -4.20
N ARG A 93 2.85 -11.42 -5.10
CA ARG A 93 3.39 -10.10 -5.38
C ARG A 93 2.38 -9.04 -5.01
N LEU A 94 2.82 -8.08 -4.20
CA LEU A 94 2.08 -6.84 -3.93
C LEU A 94 2.57 -5.78 -4.92
N ILE A 95 1.65 -5.20 -5.67
CA ILE A 95 1.95 -4.28 -6.77
C ILE A 95 1.29 -2.94 -6.47
N ARG A 96 2.03 -1.86 -6.62
CA ARG A 96 1.47 -0.51 -6.51
C ARG A 96 0.45 -0.29 -7.62
N ASN A 97 -0.76 0.10 -7.27
CA ASN A 97 -1.79 0.42 -8.25
C ASN A 97 -1.65 1.88 -8.71
N GLY A 98 -1.18 2.07 -9.94
CA GLY A 98 -0.99 3.40 -10.53
C GLY A 98 -0.19 4.34 -9.61
N ASN A 99 -0.79 5.49 -9.29
CA ASN A 99 -0.20 6.51 -8.40
C ASN A 99 -0.62 6.35 -6.93
N SER A 100 -1.12 5.17 -6.52
CA SER A 100 -1.46 4.93 -5.12
C SER A 100 -0.31 5.36 -4.19
N PRO A 101 -0.58 6.08 -3.09
CA PRO A 101 0.45 6.47 -2.13
C PRO A 101 0.95 5.31 -1.28
N VAL A 102 0.36 4.13 -1.42
CA VAL A 102 0.80 2.87 -0.78
C VAL A 102 1.94 2.27 -1.61
N ILE A 103 3.14 2.28 -1.08
CA ILE A 103 4.37 1.89 -1.77
C ILE A 103 4.93 0.62 -1.11
N PRO A 104 4.82 -0.56 -1.75
CA PRO A 104 5.46 -1.77 -1.27
C PRO A 104 6.99 -1.62 -1.26
N THR A 105 7.62 -1.74 -0.10
CA THR A 105 9.09 -1.76 0.04
C THR A 105 9.65 -3.16 -0.02
N ASP A 106 8.82 -4.16 0.32
CA ASP A 106 9.04 -5.57 0.09
C ASP A 106 7.80 -6.10 -0.63
N SER A 107 7.93 -6.44 -1.90
CA SER A 107 6.81 -6.71 -2.79
C SER A 107 6.57 -8.19 -3.10
N ASN A 108 7.42 -9.10 -2.61
CA ASN A 108 7.35 -10.51 -2.97
C ASN A 108 7.41 -11.41 -1.73
N VAL A 109 6.46 -12.34 -1.62
CA VAL A 109 6.44 -13.37 -0.57
C VAL A 109 6.35 -14.74 -1.23
N TYR A 110 7.40 -15.56 -1.05
CA TYR A 110 7.38 -16.94 -1.50
C TYR A 110 6.52 -17.80 -0.57
N ILE A 111 5.54 -18.52 -1.13
CA ILE A 111 4.58 -19.33 -0.38
C ILE A 111 4.70 -20.83 -0.68
N GLY A 112 5.52 -21.23 -1.66
CA GLY A 112 5.66 -22.63 -2.06
C GLY A 112 4.47 -23.14 -2.85
N ASP A 113 3.85 -24.23 -2.41
CA ASP A 113 2.68 -24.81 -3.07
C ASP A 113 1.42 -24.02 -2.70
N PHE A 114 0.64 -23.66 -3.70
CA PHE A 114 -0.61 -22.92 -3.57
C PHE A 114 -1.75 -23.72 -4.19
N ASP A 115 -2.16 -24.77 -3.48
CA ASP A 115 -3.17 -25.71 -3.93
C ASP A 115 -4.56 -25.04 -4.06
N ARG A 116 -5.44 -25.64 -4.80
CA ARG A 116 -6.84 -25.19 -4.96
C ARG A 116 -7.50 -25.06 -3.59
N ASN A 117 -8.22 -23.95 -3.39
CA ASN A 117 -8.85 -23.55 -2.14
C ASN A 117 -7.89 -23.35 -0.95
N ALA A 118 -6.57 -23.46 -1.14
CA ALA A 118 -5.62 -23.14 -0.10
C ALA A 118 -5.72 -21.65 0.28
N ILE A 119 -5.54 -21.36 1.57
CA ILE A 119 -5.52 -20.01 2.12
C ILE A 119 -4.15 -19.79 2.73
N VAL A 120 -3.50 -18.70 2.37
CA VAL A 120 -2.19 -18.31 2.88
C VAL A 120 -2.23 -16.89 3.39
N THR A 121 -1.35 -16.59 4.35
CA THR A 121 -1.17 -15.23 4.88
C THR A 121 0.20 -14.73 4.46
N CYS A 122 0.23 -13.56 3.84
CA CYS A 122 1.45 -12.88 3.40
C CYS A 122 1.58 -11.56 4.14
N ARG A 123 2.78 -11.24 4.62
CA ARG A 123 3.10 -9.98 5.29
C ARG A 123 4.07 -9.19 4.45
N TYR A 124 3.73 -7.95 4.14
CA TYR A 124 4.50 -7.04 3.32
C TYR A 124 4.94 -5.83 4.12
N LYS A 125 6.14 -5.32 3.84
CA LYS A 125 6.56 -4.00 4.28
C LYS A 125 6.06 -2.95 3.29
N VAL A 126 5.42 -1.91 3.82
CA VAL A 126 4.79 -0.87 3.01
C VAL A 126 5.15 0.50 3.58
N ALA A 127 5.48 1.44 2.71
CA ALA A 127 5.63 2.85 3.05
C ALA A 127 4.44 3.64 2.50
N ILE A 128 3.99 4.64 3.25
CA ILE A 128 2.92 5.54 2.85
C ILE A 128 3.52 6.92 2.54
N SER A 129 3.17 7.48 1.38
CA SER A 129 3.61 8.82 1.00
C SER A 129 3.15 9.87 2.01
N THR A 130 3.94 10.92 2.20
CA THR A 130 3.58 12.10 3.02
C THR A 130 2.42 12.91 2.43
N GLU A 131 2.14 12.72 1.14
CA GLU A 131 1.02 13.37 0.42
C GLU A 131 -0.29 12.57 0.50
N ALA A 132 -0.27 11.42 1.19
CA ALA A 132 -1.48 10.62 1.39
C ALA A 132 -2.44 11.34 2.33
N GLU A 133 -3.71 10.97 2.23
CA GLU A 133 -4.78 11.38 3.13
C GLU A 133 -5.29 10.19 3.93
N ASN A 134 -6.06 10.44 4.99
CA ASN A 134 -6.70 9.40 5.78
C ASN A 134 -7.88 8.80 5.00
N GLN A 135 -7.57 7.83 4.13
CA GLN A 135 -8.56 7.12 3.32
C GLN A 135 -8.03 5.74 2.87
N THR A 136 -8.87 5.00 2.16
CA THR A 136 -8.52 3.69 1.61
C THR A 136 -7.95 3.83 0.20
N TYR A 137 -6.80 3.20 -0.04
CA TYR A 137 -6.11 3.23 -1.33
C TYR A 137 -5.99 1.85 -1.96
N PRO A 138 -6.11 1.75 -3.30
CA PRO A 138 -5.99 0.48 -3.99
C PRO A 138 -4.54 0.00 -4.06
N VAL A 139 -4.36 -1.32 -3.93
CA VAL A 139 -3.15 -2.05 -4.29
C VAL A 139 -3.54 -3.29 -5.05
N ASP A 140 -2.67 -3.77 -5.93
CA ASP A 140 -2.90 -4.97 -6.71
C ASP A 140 -2.09 -6.14 -6.14
N VAL A 141 -2.69 -7.31 -6.17
CA VAL A 141 -2.07 -8.57 -5.72
C VAL A 141 -2.08 -9.54 -6.89
N ALA A 142 -0.94 -10.15 -7.20
CA ALA A 142 -0.80 -11.18 -8.23
C ALA A 142 0.05 -12.34 -7.70
N VAL A 143 -0.12 -13.54 -8.26
CA VAL A 143 0.71 -14.71 -7.93
C VAL A 143 1.45 -15.16 -9.18
N THR A 144 2.76 -15.30 -9.06
CA THR A 144 3.59 -15.99 -10.06
C THR A 144 3.83 -17.41 -9.58
N TYR A 145 3.56 -18.40 -10.42
CA TYR A 145 3.61 -19.81 -10.06
C TYR A 145 4.03 -20.69 -11.26
N GLU A 146 4.46 -21.90 -10.98
CA GLU A 146 4.68 -22.94 -11.98
C GLU A 146 3.38 -23.74 -12.15
N ASN A 147 2.86 -23.79 -13.38
CA ASN A 147 1.64 -24.53 -13.70
C ASN A 147 1.90 -26.04 -13.84
N ARG A 148 0.86 -26.83 -14.04
CA ARG A 148 0.96 -28.31 -14.23
C ARG A 148 1.81 -28.74 -15.42
N TYR A 149 2.14 -27.82 -16.32
CA TYR A 149 2.96 -28.10 -17.51
C TYR A 149 4.44 -27.70 -17.30
N GLY A 150 4.79 -27.16 -16.12
CA GLY A 150 6.12 -26.67 -15.80
C GLY A 150 6.40 -25.25 -16.29
N ASP A 151 5.39 -24.54 -16.82
CA ASP A 151 5.56 -23.16 -17.28
C ASP A 151 5.38 -22.20 -16.08
N THR A 152 6.23 -21.18 -16.00
CA THR A 152 6.04 -20.07 -15.06
C THR A 152 5.02 -19.08 -15.61
N VAL A 153 3.93 -18.91 -14.90
CA VAL A 153 2.82 -18.03 -15.28
C VAL A 153 2.45 -17.08 -14.14
N THR A 154 1.81 -15.97 -14.48
CA THR A 154 1.31 -15.02 -13.48
C THR A 154 -0.21 -14.96 -13.59
N SER A 155 -0.90 -15.00 -12.45
CA SER A 155 -2.37 -14.86 -12.38
C SER A 155 -2.81 -13.47 -12.83
N ALA A 156 -4.11 -13.31 -13.11
CA ALA A 156 -4.72 -11.99 -13.11
C ALA A 156 -4.56 -11.37 -11.72
N SER A 157 -4.42 -10.05 -11.67
CA SER A 157 -4.35 -9.32 -10.40
C SER A 157 -5.74 -9.17 -9.79
N ASP A 158 -5.80 -9.23 -8.46
CA ASP A 158 -6.93 -8.81 -7.66
C ASP A 158 -6.59 -7.48 -6.98
N THR A 159 -7.53 -6.52 -6.99
CA THR A 159 -7.32 -5.19 -6.41
C THR A 159 -8.00 -5.12 -5.05
N VAL A 160 -7.24 -4.74 -4.03
CA VAL A 160 -7.74 -4.62 -2.66
C VAL A 160 -7.51 -3.21 -2.12
N GLY A 161 -8.47 -2.72 -1.32
CA GLY A 161 -8.35 -1.45 -0.61
C GLY A 161 -7.55 -1.59 0.68
N VAL A 162 -6.54 -0.74 0.85
CA VAL A 162 -5.72 -0.64 2.07
C VAL A 162 -6.10 0.63 2.80
N PRO A 163 -6.70 0.56 3.99
CA PRO A 163 -6.99 1.74 4.80
C PRO A 163 -5.68 2.31 5.36
N VAL A 164 -5.49 3.61 5.17
CA VAL A 164 -4.36 4.39 5.66
C VAL A 164 -4.88 5.37 6.70
N SER A 165 -4.29 5.33 7.90
CA SER A 165 -4.63 6.24 8.99
C SER A 165 -4.02 7.62 8.77
N GLY A 166 -4.57 8.64 9.46
CA GLY A 166 -4.04 10.00 9.44
C GLY A 166 -2.60 10.10 9.92
N LYS A 167 -1.99 11.27 9.75
CA LYS A 167 -0.64 11.56 10.22
C LYS A 167 -0.53 11.33 11.72
N LEU A 168 0.61 10.81 12.17
CA LEU A 168 0.89 10.69 13.60
C LEU A 168 1.10 12.10 14.18
N THR A 169 0.30 12.44 15.18
CA THR A 169 0.25 13.77 15.80
C THR A 169 0.44 13.68 17.30
N PHE A 170 0.94 14.77 17.88
CA PHE A 170 1.11 14.90 19.32
C PHE A 170 0.46 16.19 19.81
N ALA A 171 0.16 16.24 21.09
CA ALA A 171 -0.29 17.45 21.79
C ALA A 171 0.50 17.65 23.07
N VAL A 172 0.72 18.92 23.40
CA VAL A 172 1.17 19.33 24.73
C VAL A 172 -0.08 19.52 25.59
N ILE A 173 -0.15 18.79 26.71
CA ILE A 173 -1.29 18.80 27.63
C ILE A 173 -0.91 19.32 29.02
N SER A 174 0.21 20.04 29.12
CA SER A 174 0.61 20.75 30.34
C SER A 174 -0.21 22.01 30.53
N ASP A 175 -0.45 22.37 31.79
CA ASP A 175 -0.90 23.72 32.13
C ASP A 175 0.18 24.75 31.82
N PRO A 176 -0.17 26.04 31.60
CA PRO A 176 0.80 27.11 31.43
C PRO A 176 1.79 27.17 32.60
N ILE A 177 3.06 27.37 32.28
CA ILE A 177 4.16 27.31 33.25
C ILE A 177 4.60 28.73 33.61
N SER A 178 4.69 29.04 34.91
CA SER A 178 5.15 30.34 35.34
C SER A 178 6.66 30.30 35.63
N LEU A 179 7.42 31.21 35.01
CA LEU A 179 8.85 31.40 35.19
C LEU A 179 9.13 32.77 35.82
N THR A 180 10.21 32.83 36.61
CA THR A 180 10.63 34.07 37.27
C THR A 180 11.85 34.66 36.54
N PRO A 181 11.85 35.96 36.15
CA PRO A 181 13.00 36.60 35.55
C PRO A 181 14.26 36.46 36.42
N GLY A 182 15.41 36.21 35.77
CA GLY A 182 16.69 36.03 36.42
C GLY A 182 16.89 34.72 37.17
N SER A 183 15.97 33.75 37.01
CA SER A 183 16.05 32.46 37.71
C SER A 183 16.26 31.28 36.75
N GLU A 184 16.81 30.22 37.31
CA GLU A 184 16.85 28.89 36.67
C GLU A 184 15.80 28.00 37.32
N GLN A 185 14.95 27.40 36.51
CA GLN A 185 13.84 26.52 36.96
C GLN A 185 13.75 25.25 36.12
N VAL A 186 13.31 24.15 36.74
CA VAL A 186 12.97 22.92 36.03
C VAL A 186 11.49 22.95 35.70
N ILE A 187 11.18 22.93 34.42
CA ILE A 187 9.81 22.83 33.93
C ILE A 187 9.49 21.40 33.55
N THR A 188 8.21 21.06 33.62
CA THR A 188 7.69 19.73 33.28
C THR A 188 6.63 19.87 32.20
N VAL A 189 6.87 19.22 31.05
CA VAL A 189 5.96 19.25 29.90
C VAL A 189 5.43 17.86 29.67
N ARG A 190 4.10 17.75 29.50
CA ARG A 190 3.41 16.49 29.21
C ARG A 190 3.02 16.42 27.74
N TYR A 191 3.49 15.36 27.08
CA TYR A 191 3.23 15.08 25.68
C TYR A 191 2.26 13.91 25.56
N GLN A 192 1.24 14.05 24.74
CA GLN A 192 0.29 12.98 24.42
C GLN A 192 0.42 12.62 22.94
N ASN A 193 0.48 11.34 22.64
CA ASN A 193 0.29 10.84 21.27
C ASN A 193 -1.21 10.89 20.95
N THR A 194 -1.62 11.85 20.12
CA THR A 194 -3.01 12.02 19.65
C THR A 194 -3.27 11.33 18.30
N GLY A 195 -2.24 10.72 17.73
CA GLY A 195 -2.36 9.94 16.49
C GLY A 195 -2.97 8.55 16.72
N THR A 196 -3.04 7.78 15.65
CA THR A 196 -3.64 6.43 15.64
C THR A 196 -2.59 5.31 15.64
N GLN A 197 -1.29 5.67 15.62
CA GLN A 197 -0.18 4.73 15.54
C GLN A 197 0.79 4.92 16.72
N THR A 198 1.61 3.89 16.97
CA THR A 198 2.65 3.96 18.00
C THR A 198 3.86 4.74 17.47
N ALA A 199 4.32 5.71 18.24
CA ALA A 199 5.61 6.37 18.05
C ALA A 199 6.66 5.62 18.86
N TYR A 200 7.66 5.03 18.19
CA TYR A 200 8.73 4.29 18.85
C TYR A 200 9.92 5.20 19.15
N LEU A 201 10.57 4.95 20.28
CA LEU A 201 11.77 5.69 20.73
C LEU A 201 11.59 7.21 20.63
N ALA A 202 10.40 7.69 21.03
CA ALA A 202 10.05 9.11 20.95
C ALA A 202 10.98 9.96 21.86
N GLN A 203 11.37 11.10 21.34
CA GLN A 203 12.19 12.11 22.02
C GLN A 203 11.59 13.48 21.79
N ALA A 204 11.26 14.20 22.83
CA ALA A 204 10.83 15.59 22.71
C ALA A 204 12.04 16.52 22.70
N ARG A 205 11.99 17.54 21.85
CA ARG A 205 12.95 18.62 21.78
C ARG A 205 12.26 19.94 22.04
N LEU A 206 12.74 20.69 23.02
CA LEU A 206 12.28 22.03 23.32
C LEU A 206 13.25 23.05 22.72
N SER A 207 12.73 24.03 22.00
CA SER A 207 13.53 25.15 21.42
C SER A 207 13.33 26.40 22.27
N ALA A 208 14.29 26.64 23.16
CA ALA A 208 14.31 27.85 23.93
C ALA A 208 14.78 29.04 23.05
N VAL A 209 14.08 30.15 23.13
CA VAL A 209 14.37 31.41 22.44
C VAL A 209 14.39 32.56 23.46
N ASP A 210 15.11 33.63 23.14
CA ASP A 210 15.18 34.82 24.00
C ASP A 210 13.76 35.24 24.48
N PRO A 211 13.57 35.51 25.79
CA PRO A 211 14.54 35.62 26.87
C PRO A 211 14.86 34.33 27.63
N PHE A 212 14.62 33.18 27.07
CA PHE A 212 14.86 31.86 27.68
C PHE A 212 16.06 31.16 27.07
N THR A 213 16.81 30.43 27.90
CA THR A 213 17.86 29.50 27.48
C THR A 213 17.65 28.15 28.15
N SER A 214 18.01 27.07 27.48
CA SER A 214 17.91 25.72 28.03
C SER A 214 19.26 25.02 27.93
N ALA A 215 19.71 24.41 29.02
CA ALA A 215 20.88 23.56 29.05
C ALA A 215 20.58 22.15 28.51
N ASP A 216 19.37 21.65 28.79
CA ASP A 216 18.89 20.31 28.38
C ASP A 216 17.64 20.47 27.54
N ASN A 217 17.81 20.45 26.22
CA ASN A 217 16.70 20.68 25.29
C ASN A 217 16.09 19.40 24.71
N ASN A 218 16.58 18.22 25.07
CA ASN A 218 16.08 16.94 24.61
C ASN A 218 15.67 16.06 25.78
N ALA A 219 14.53 15.40 25.68
CA ALA A 219 14.04 14.46 26.67
C ALA A 219 13.53 13.18 26.00
N PHE A 220 13.94 12.02 26.53
CA PHE A 220 13.44 10.74 26.03
C PHE A 220 12.05 10.44 26.62
N LEU A 221 11.10 10.12 25.75
CA LEU A 221 9.70 9.81 26.10
C LEU A 221 9.39 8.31 26.06
N GLY A 222 10.22 7.50 25.38
CA GLY A 222 9.99 6.08 25.18
C GLY A 222 9.04 5.79 24.01
N ASP A 223 8.40 4.62 24.06
CA ASP A 223 7.38 4.23 23.09
C ASP A 223 6.02 4.78 23.54
N LEU A 224 5.34 5.51 22.66
CA LEU A 224 4.05 6.12 22.92
C LEU A 224 2.98 5.51 22.02
N LYS A 225 2.12 4.68 22.57
CA LYS A 225 0.93 4.17 21.89
C LYS A 225 -0.11 5.29 21.71
N PRO A 226 -1.12 5.11 20.83
CA PRO A 226 -2.24 6.02 20.73
C PRO A 226 -2.86 6.32 22.09
N GLY A 227 -2.95 7.61 22.44
CA GLY A 227 -3.49 8.08 23.72
C GLY A 227 -2.48 8.13 24.88
N ASP A 228 -1.31 7.50 24.79
CA ASP A 228 -0.31 7.51 25.83
C ASP A 228 0.23 8.92 26.09
N VAL A 229 0.58 9.17 27.36
CA VAL A 229 1.16 10.42 27.84
C VAL A 229 2.51 10.15 28.45
N ALA A 230 3.51 10.93 28.03
CA ALA A 230 4.84 10.95 28.62
C ALA A 230 5.18 12.34 29.14
N THR A 231 6.08 12.38 30.11
CA THR A 231 6.51 13.61 30.78
C THR A 231 7.98 13.87 30.50
N ALA A 232 8.29 15.09 30.07
CA ALA A 232 9.65 15.58 29.88
C ALA A 232 9.96 16.71 30.89
N SER A 233 11.18 16.75 31.39
CA SER A 233 11.67 17.83 32.26
C SER A 233 12.79 18.57 31.57
N TYR A 234 12.74 19.90 31.60
CA TYR A 234 13.71 20.77 31.00
C TYR A 234 14.18 21.80 32.00
N ARG A 235 15.49 22.12 31.98
CA ARG A 235 16.05 23.18 32.80
C ARG A 235 16.12 24.47 31.99
N ILE A 236 15.30 25.45 32.37
CA ILE A 236 15.17 26.74 31.70
C ILE A 236 15.74 27.84 32.56
N THR A 237 16.62 28.64 31.99
CA THR A 237 17.10 29.90 32.58
C THR A 237 16.39 31.07 31.92
N THR A 238 15.79 31.94 32.70
CA THR A 238 15.10 33.15 32.24
C THR A 238 16.00 34.35 32.43
N ASP A 239 16.19 35.17 31.39
CA ASP A 239 16.97 36.41 31.50
C ASP A 239 16.38 37.35 32.56
N SER A 240 17.24 38.08 33.27
CA SER A 240 16.81 39.03 34.32
C SER A 240 16.03 40.22 33.76
N GLY A 241 16.21 40.56 32.48
CA GLY A 241 15.49 41.61 31.77
C GLY A 241 14.20 41.15 31.14
N ALA A 242 13.80 39.89 31.32
CA ALA A 242 12.55 39.37 30.78
C ALA A 242 11.34 40.15 31.29
N ARG A 243 10.42 40.49 30.39
CA ARG A 243 9.16 41.19 30.74
C ARG A 243 8.12 40.19 31.22
N ALA A 244 7.29 40.59 32.15
CA ALA A 244 6.14 39.79 32.58
C ALA A 244 5.06 39.86 31.52
N GLN A 245 4.96 38.81 30.74
CA GLN A 245 3.94 38.59 29.69
C GLN A 245 3.88 37.10 29.35
N ASP A 246 2.88 36.70 28.59
CA ASP A 246 2.75 35.33 28.10
C ASP A 246 3.77 35.08 26.97
N TYR A 247 4.44 33.96 27.06
CA TYR A 247 5.38 33.47 26.05
C TYR A 247 5.01 32.07 25.63
N SER A 248 5.52 31.60 24.49
CA SER A 248 5.43 30.20 24.11
C SER A 248 6.75 29.73 23.50
N LEU A 249 7.17 28.54 23.89
CA LEU A 249 8.36 27.89 23.35
C LEU A 249 7.92 26.83 22.32
N ASP A 250 8.72 26.68 21.28
CA ASP A 250 8.50 25.65 20.27
C ASP A 250 9.02 24.31 20.78
N THR A 251 8.25 23.26 20.49
CA THR A 251 8.64 21.88 20.77
C THR A 251 8.26 20.96 19.61
N GLU A 252 9.07 19.94 19.38
CA GLU A 252 8.84 18.88 18.40
C GLU A 252 9.10 17.52 19.03
N VAL A 253 8.51 16.47 18.47
CA VAL A 253 8.78 15.07 18.87
C VAL A 253 9.43 14.36 17.70
N ARG A 254 10.62 13.81 17.93
CA ARG A 254 11.30 12.89 17.02
C ARG A 254 10.99 11.48 17.44
N PHE A 255 10.67 10.62 16.50
CA PHE A 255 10.30 9.23 16.80
C PHE A 255 10.70 8.31 15.64
N ARG A 256 10.56 7.02 15.83
CA ARG A 256 10.64 6.02 14.77
C ARG A 256 9.27 5.44 14.44
N ASP A 257 9.06 5.12 13.17
CA ASP A 257 7.90 4.34 12.73
C ASP A 257 8.13 2.82 12.98
N ALA A 258 7.15 1.99 12.59
CA ALA A 258 7.22 0.53 12.76
C ALA A 258 8.29 -0.16 11.89
N LEU A 259 8.86 0.53 10.91
CA LEU A 259 9.99 0.08 10.08
C LEU A 259 11.32 0.71 10.50
N GLU A 260 11.36 1.33 11.71
CA GLU A 260 12.53 2.00 12.28
C GLU A 260 13.00 3.26 11.52
N ASN A 261 12.21 3.81 10.60
CA ASN A 261 12.54 5.07 9.94
C ASN A 261 12.35 6.24 10.90
N SER A 262 13.29 7.19 10.87
CA SER A 262 13.21 8.42 11.68
C SER A 262 12.14 9.35 11.12
N GLN A 263 11.31 9.87 12.02
CA GLN A 263 10.21 10.79 11.74
C GLN A 263 10.29 11.98 12.69
N ILE A 264 9.71 13.11 12.28
CA ILE A 264 9.61 14.33 13.10
C ILE A 264 8.17 14.80 13.02
N SER A 265 7.61 15.16 14.19
CA SER A 265 6.26 15.74 14.27
C SER A 265 6.22 17.17 13.73
N ASP A 266 5.02 17.69 13.58
CA ASP A 266 4.84 19.13 13.49
C ASP A 266 5.30 19.81 14.79
N THR A 267 5.56 21.14 14.73
CA THR A 267 5.92 21.94 15.90
C THR A 267 4.67 22.29 16.70
N PHE A 268 4.76 22.15 18.02
CA PHE A 268 3.72 22.60 18.97
C PHE A 268 4.25 23.71 19.86
N LYS A 269 3.37 24.32 20.65
CA LYS A 269 3.69 25.36 21.60
C LYS A 269 3.61 24.84 23.03
N VAL A 270 4.53 25.29 23.86
CA VAL A 270 4.51 25.16 25.32
C VAL A 270 4.31 26.56 25.86
N ASP A 271 3.19 26.82 26.52
CA ASP A 271 2.87 28.13 27.07
C ASP A 271 3.57 28.38 28.40
N ILE A 272 4.16 29.55 28.52
CA ILE A 272 4.95 29.99 29.67
C ILE A 272 4.48 31.36 30.14
#